data_e77e941077d2292f6393e68e62ed0392
#
_entry.id   e77e941077d2292f6393e68e62ed0392
#
_cell.length_a   1.000
_cell.length_b   1.000
_cell.length_c   1.000
_cell.angle_alpha   90.00
_cell.angle_beta   90.00
_cell.angle_gamma   90.00
#
_symmetry.space_group_name_H-M   'P 1'
#
loop_
_entity.id
_entity.type
_entity.pdbx_description
1 polymer ?
#
loop_
_entity_poly.entity_id
_entity_poly.type
_entity_poly.pdbx_seq_one_letter_code
_entity_poly.pdbx_strand_id
1 'polypeptide(L)'
;MKVLITGGAGFLGQRLARKLLERGELTGPDGRPEKLDELVLLDVVAGSDFGDARVSAIVGDIADRAVLERAIDTQTGAIFHLAAIVSGQAEADFDLGMRINLDASRTLLEVCRARGHRPRVVFTSSVAVYGGTLPDIVQDDTALNPQSSYGAQKAIAELLLCDYARRGFVDGRVLRLPTISVRPGRPNAAASSFASGIIREPLNGEESVCPVPGSTRLWLLSP
;
A
#
# COMPACT_ATOMS: atom_id res chain seq x y z
N MET A 1 -6.12 -7.80 19.22
CA MET A 1 -6.33 -6.85 18.09
C MET A 1 -6.48 -7.63 16.79
N LYS A 2 -7.52 -7.32 16.00
CA LYS A 2 -7.66 -7.78 14.61
C LYS A 2 -6.97 -6.79 13.67
N VAL A 3 -6.19 -7.28 12.70
CA VAL A 3 -5.45 -6.48 11.71
C VAL A 3 -5.85 -6.90 10.30
N LEU A 4 -6.12 -5.93 9.43
CA LEU A 4 -6.39 -6.15 8.01
C LEU A 4 -5.21 -5.67 7.16
N ILE A 5 -4.78 -6.48 6.19
CA ILE A 5 -3.86 -6.07 5.12
C ILE A 5 -4.59 -6.20 3.78
N THR A 6 -4.87 -5.11 3.09
CA THR A 6 -5.30 -5.15 1.69
C THR A 6 -4.08 -5.22 0.78
N GLY A 7 -4.15 -5.95 -0.32
CA GLY A 7 -2.96 -6.33 -1.09
C GLY A 7 -2.14 -7.40 -0.35
N GLY A 8 -2.82 -8.24 0.44
CA GLY A 8 -2.21 -9.22 1.34
C GLY A 8 -1.45 -10.33 0.64
N ALA A 9 -1.79 -10.69 -0.59
CA ALA A 9 -1.08 -11.66 -1.41
C ALA A 9 0.14 -11.05 -2.15
N GLY A 10 0.24 -9.73 -2.19
CA GLY A 10 1.35 -9.02 -2.81
C GLY A 10 2.66 -9.14 -2.04
N PHE A 11 3.77 -8.78 -2.71
CA PHE A 11 5.12 -8.89 -2.13
C PHE A 11 5.27 -8.19 -0.76
N LEU A 12 4.84 -6.92 -0.66
CA LEU A 12 4.91 -6.18 0.60
C LEU A 12 3.91 -6.70 1.63
N GLY A 13 2.69 -7.07 1.20
CA GLY A 13 1.66 -7.64 2.07
C GLY A 13 2.14 -8.91 2.77
N GLN A 14 2.73 -9.84 2.01
CA GLN A 14 3.29 -11.09 2.53
C GLN A 14 4.45 -10.87 3.51
N ARG A 15 5.36 -9.91 3.22
CA ARG A 15 6.46 -9.58 4.13
C ARG A 15 5.95 -8.94 5.42
N LEU A 16 5.03 -7.98 5.29
CA LEU A 16 4.41 -7.34 6.45
C LEU A 16 3.67 -8.35 7.33
N ALA A 17 2.90 -9.26 6.70
CA ALA A 17 2.21 -10.32 7.44
C ALA A 17 3.17 -11.17 8.28
N ARG A 18 4.29 -11.63 7.69
CA ARG A 18 5.32 -12.39 8.45
C ARG A 18 5.86 -11.58 9.62
N LYS A 19 6.22 -10.32 9.40
CA LYS A 19 6.74 -9.46 10.46
C LYS A 19 5.75 -9.21 11.59
N LEU A 20 4.46 -9.04 11.27
CA LEU A 20 3.41 -8.90 12.27
C LEU A 20 3.22 -10.17 13.09
N LEU A 21 3.25 -11.34 12.43
CA LEU A 21 3.14 -12.65 13.09
C LEU A 21 4.34 -12.95 13.99
N GLU A 22 5.56 -12.64 13.53
CA GLU A 22 6.82 -12.76 14.31
C GLU A 22 6.77 -11.86 15.54
N ARG A 23 6.33 -10.62 15.40
CA ARG A 23 6.23 -9.66 16.51
C ARG A 23 5.11 -10.02 17.49
N GLY A 24 3.97 -10.53 17.00
CA GLY A 24 2.82 -10.95 17.78
C GLY A 24 2.01 -9.84 18.43
N GLU A 25 2.39 -8.59 18.25
CA GLU A 25 1.74 -7.42 18.86
C GLU A 25 1.90 -6.16 18.00
N LEU A 26 0.99 -5.21 18.18
CA LEU A 26 1.08 -3.84 17.65
C LEU A 26 0.77 -2.83 18.75
N THR A 27 1.17 -1.58 18.54
CA THR A 27 0.79 -0.48 19.42
C THR A 27 -0.68 -0.13 19.22
N GLY A 28 -1.48 -0.27 20.25
CA GLY A 28 -2.89 0.08 20.28
C GLY A 28 -3.16 1.59 20.28
N PRO A 29 -4.44 2.01 20.27
CA PRO A 29 -4.84 3.41 20.26
C PRO A 29 -4.38 4.19 21.50
N ASP A 30 -4.22 3.51 22.63
CA ASP A 30 -3.76 4.08 23.90
C ASP A 30 -2.22 4.16 24.03
N GLY A 31 -1.49 3.77 22.96
CA GLY A 31 -0.03 3.74 22.93
C GLY A 31 0.60 2.50 23.57
N ARG A 32 -0.19 1.55 24.05
CA ARG A 32 0.29 0.30 24.65
C ARG A 32 0.36 -0.83 23.64
N PRO A 33 1.25 -1.84 23.85
CA PRO A 33 1.25 -3.04 23.04
C PRO A 33 -0.07 -3.81 23.19
N GLU A 34 -0.69 -4.17 22.07
CA GLU A 34 -1.86 -5.05 21.99
C GLU A 34 -1.49 -6.31 21.18
N LYS A 35 -1.88 -7.48 21.72
CA LYS A 35 -1.64 -8.75 21.07
C LYS A 35 -2.35 -8.84 19.72
N LEU A 36 -1.68 -9.42 18.72
CA LEU A 36 -2.28 -9.78 17.44
C LEU A 36 -3.07 -11.09 17.58
N ASP A 37 -4.39 -10.98 17.54
CA ASP A 37 -5.31 -12.13 17.67
C ASP A 37 -5.74 -12.66 16.30
N GLU A 38 -5.94 -11.76 15.31
CA GLU A 38 -6.35 -12.12 13.96
C GLU A 38 -5.65 -11.24 12.93
N LEU A 39 -5.17 -11.85 11.86
CA LEU A 39 -4.58 -11.19 10.69
C LEU A 39 -5.36 -11.57 9.44
N VAL A 40 -6.12 -10.64 8.89
CA VAL A 40 -6.90 -10.82 7.67
C VAL A 40 -6.10 -10.34 6.48
N LEU A 41 -5.91 -11.19 5.48
CA LEU A 41 -5.26 -10.86 4.21
C LEU A 41 -6.32 -10.77 3.11
N LEU A 42 -6.59 -9.55 2.62
CA LEU A 42 -7.53 -9.30 1.53
C LEU A 42 -6.76 -9.04 0.22
N ASP A 43 -7.07 -9.83 -0.80
CA ASP A 43 -6.50 -9.66 -2.14
C ASP A 43 -7.46 -10.26 -3.20
N VAL A 44 -7.26 -9.93 -4.48
CA VAL A 44 -8.01 -10.55 -5.60
C VAL A 44 -7.56 -11.99 -5.88
N VAL A 45 -6.43 -12.41 -5.34
CA VAL A 45 -5.90 -13.78 -5.43
C VAL A 45 -5.62 -14.33 -4.04
N ALA A 46 -5.64 -15.64 -3.91
CA ALA A 46 -5.20 -16.29 -2.68
C ALA A 46 -3.69 -16.08 -2.48
N GLY A 47 -3.30 -15.67 -1.28
CA GLY A 47 -1.90 -15.57 -0.87
C GLY A 47 -1.29 -16.91 -0.48
N SER A 48 -0.02 -16.87 -0.03
CA SER A 48 0.63 -18.05 0.53
C SER A 48 -0.04 -18.46 1.85
N ASP A 49 -0.04 -19.76 2.13
CA ASP A 49 -0.37 -20.26 3.44
C ASP A 49 0.75 -19.93 4.43
N PHE A 50 0.38 -19.39 5.58
CA PHE A 50 1.33 -19.06 6.66
C PHE A 50 1.47 -20.17 7.71
N GLY A 51 0.58 -21.17 7.69
CA GLY A 51 0.54 -22.21 8.72
C GLY A 51 0.27 -21.68 10.14
N ASP A 52 -0.31 -20.48 10.27
CA ASP A 52 -0.59 -19.81 11.53
C ASP A 52 -2.12 -19.60 11.69
N ALA A 53 -2.69 -20.15 12.77
CA ALA A 53 -4.12 -20.13 13.01
C ALA A 53 -4.71 -18.71 13.14
N ARG A 54 -3.89 -17.71 13.37
CA ARG A 54 -4.31 -16.29 13.42
C ARG A 54 -4.58 -15.71 12.02
N VAL A 55 -4.12 -16.36 10.95
CA VAL A 55 -4.23 -15.84 9.58
C VAL A 55 -5.50 -16.34 8.92
N SER A 56 -6.29 -15.42 8.41
CA SER A 56 -7.40 -15.70 7.51
C SER A 56 -7.25 -14.94 6.19
N ALA A 57 -7.76 -15.51 5.09
CA ALA A 57 -7.71 -14.89 3.77
C ALA A 57 -9.12 -14.60 3.26
N ILE A 58 -9.28 -13.40 2.69
CA ILE A 58 -10.47 -13.00 1.94
C ILE A 58 -10.04 -12.79 0.49
N VAL A 59 -10.55 -13.62 -0.43
CA VAL A 59 -10.37 -13.39 -1.87
C VAL A 59 -11.53 -12.51 -2.35
N GLY A 60 -11.19 -11.35 -2.93
CA GLY A 60 -12.19 -10.40 -3.43
C GLY A 60 -11.58 -9.09 -3.92
N ASP A 61 -12.36 -8.35 -4.71
CA ASP A 61 -11.98 -7.03 -5.21
C ASP A 61 -12.25 -5.96 -4.14
N ILE A 62 -11.25 -5.16 -3.80
CA ILE A 62 -11.39 -4.05 -2.85
C ILE A 62 -12.33 -2.94 -3.35
N ALA A 63 -12.62 -2.88 -4.65
CA ALA A 63 -13.61 -1.98 -5.21
C ALA A 63 -15.06 -2.44 -4.92
N ASP A 64 -15.25 -3.70 -4.52
CA ASP A 64 -16.54 -4.19 -4.04
C ASP A 64 -16.73 -3.82 -2.56
N ARG A 65 -17.67 -2.93 -2.30
CA ARG A 65 -18.01 -2.49 -0.96
C ARG A 65 -18.38 -3.64 -0.03
N ALA A 66 -19.07 -4.67 -0.52
CA ALA A 66 -19.47 -5.81 0.29
C ALA A 66 -18.27 -6.65 0.76
N VAL A 67 -17.19 -6.70 -0.05
CA VAL A 67 -15.91 -7.32 0.34
C VAL A 67 -15.29 -6.56 1.50
N LEU A 68 -15.22 -5.23 1.41
CA LEU A 68 -14.70 -4.39 2.51
C LEU A 68 -15.54 -4.48 3.78
N GLU A 69 -16.87 -4.53 3.65
CA GLU A 69 -17.79 -4.65 4.79
C GLU A 69 -17.66 -6.00 5.52
N ARG A 70 -17.25 -7.07 4.82
CA ARG A 70 -16.90 -8.36 5.45
C ARG A 70 -15.53 -8.34 6.11
N ALA A 71 -14.57 -7.62 5.53
CA ALA A 71 -13.20 -7.57 6.04
C ALA A 71 -13.05 -6.66 7.26
N ILE A 72 -13.83 -5.56 7.32
CA ILE A 72 -13.74 -4.51 8.33
C ILE A 72 -14.96 -4.59 9.26
N ASP A 73 -14.72 -4.93 10.51
CA ASP A 73 -15.71 -4.91 11.59
C ASP A 73 -15.24 -4.02 12.75
N THR A 74 -16.01 -3.96 13.82
CA THR A 74 -15.70 -3.12 15.00
C THR A 74 -14.51 -3.64 15.82
N GLN A 75 -14.00 -4.85 15.56
CA GLN A 75 -12.80 -5.43 16.19
C GLN A 75 -11.52 -5.10 15.40
N THR A 76 -11.66 -4.54 14.19
CA THR A 76 -10.52 -4.20 13.33
C THR A 76 -9.77 -3.01 13.90
N GLY A 77 -8.69 -3.25 14.65
CA GLY A 77 -7.89 -2.20 15.30
C GLY A 77 -6.92 -1.49 14.35
N ALA A 78 -6.39 -2.21 13.33
CA ALA A 78 -5.48 -1.63 12.36
C ALA A 78 -5.73 -2.16 10.93
N ILE A 79 -5.53 -1.27 9.95
CA ILE A 79 -5.65 -1.57 8.51
C ILE A 79 -4.38 -1.08 7.82
N PHE A 80 -3.66 -2.00 7.17
CA PHE A 80 -2.57 -1.66 6.27
C PHE A 80 -3.10 -1.72 4.83
N HIS A 81 -3.33 -0.55 4.25
CA HIS A 81 -3.89 -0.44 2.91
C HIS A 81 -2.79 -0.38 1.86
N LEU A 82 -2.42 -1.57 1.32
CA LEU A 82 -1.35 -1.76 0.34
C LEU A 82 -1.88 -2.08 -1.06
N ALA A 83 -3.14 -2.49 -1.18
CA ALA A 83 -3.75 -2.80 -2.47
C ALA A 83 -3.72 -1.59 -3.40
N ALA A 84 -3.19 -1.76 -4.59
CA ALA A 84 -3.14 -0.73 -5.62
C ALA A 84 -2.83 -1.33 -7.00
N ILE A 85 -3.30 -0.66 -8.04
CA ILE A 85 -2.78 -0.81 -9.39
C ILE A 85 -1.49 -0.01 -9.50
N VAL A 86 -0.43 -0.62 -10.03
CA VAL A 86 0.90 0.00 -10.15
C VAL A 86 0.95 1.09 -11.23
N SER A 87 1.96 1.95 -11.15
CA SER A 87 2.03 3.20 -11.94
C SER A 87 1.86 3.02 -13.44
N GLY A 88 2.59 2.11 -14.08
CA GLY A 88 2.47 1.91 -15.53
C GLY A 88 1.11 1.33 -15.94
N GLN A 89 0.50 0.49 -15.11
CA GLN A 89 -0.83 -0.03 -15.39
C GLN A 89 -1.92 1.04 -15.20
N ALA A 90 -1.82 1.87 -14.17
CA ALA A 90 -2.76 2.97 -13.94
C ALA A 90 -2.65 4.08 -15.01
N GLU A 91 -1.49 4.20 -15.66
CA GLU A 91 -1.31 5.10 -16.81
C GLU A 91 -1.91 4.50 -18.10
N ALA A 92 -1.78 3.18 -18.28
CA ALA A 92 -2.35 2.48 -19.44
C ALA A 92 -3.88 2.30 -19.37
N ASP A 93 -4.41 2.18 -18.15
CA ASP A 93 -5.85 2.02 -17.87
C ASP A 93 -6.27 2.98 -16.76
N PHE A 94 -6.67 4.18 -17.18
CA PHE A 94 -7.06 5.27 -16.28
C PHE A 94 -8.26 4.89 -15.40
N ASP A 95 -9.29 4.26 -15.98
CA ASP A 95 -10.53 3.93 -15.25
C ASP A 95 -10.27 2.85 -14.20
N LEU A 96 -9.45 1.84 -14.52
CA LEU A 96 -9.02 0.83 -13.56
C LEU A 96 -8.21 1.50 -12.42
N GLY A 97 -7.30 2.41 -12.78
CA GLY A 97 -6.53 3.16 -11.78
C GLY A 97 -7.43 3.96 -10.84
N MET A 98 -8.39 4.72 -11.37
CA MET A 98 -9.36 5.49 -10.57
C MET A 98 -10.18 4.58 -9.67
N ARG A 99 -10.73 3.49 -10.21
CA ARG A 99 -11.57 2.54 -9.47
C ARG A 99 -10.82 1.89 -8.30
N ILE A 100 -9.58 1.44 -8.51
CA ILE A 100 -8.83 0.69 -7.49
C ILE A 100 -8.03 1.62 -6.56
N ASN A 101 -7.31 2.62 -7.10
CA ASN A 101 -6.42 3.43 -6.27
C ASN A 101 -7.17 4.54 -5.53
N LEU A 102 -8.27 5.06 -6.09
CA LEU A 102 -9.00 6.17 -5.48
C LEU A 102 -10.35 5.74 -4.91
N ASP A 103 -11.26 5.22 -5.72
CA ASP A 103 -12.63 4.94 -5.28
C ASP A 103 -12.67 3.83 -4.22
N ALA A 104 -11.87 2.77 -4.37
CA ALA A 104 -11.77 1.72 -3.37
C ALA A 104 -11.16 2.26 -2.06
N SER A 105 -10.14 3.13 -2.13
CA SER A 105 -9.58 3.81 -0.94
C SER A 105 -10.63 4.65 -0.22
N ARG A 106 -11.42 5.44 -0.98
CA ARG A 106 -12.55 6.21 -0.42
C ARG A 106 -13.59 5.28 0.21
N THR A 107 -13.95 4.20 -0.47
CA THR A 107 -14.94 3.22 0.04
C THR A 107 -14.46 2.57 1.33
N LEU A 108 -13.17 2.21 1.44
CA LEU A 108 -12.59 1.68 2.68
C LEU A 108 -12.75 2.68 3.84
N LEU A 109 -12.44 3.95 3.62
CA LEU A 109 -12.60 5.00 4.62
C LEU A 109 -14.07 5.21 5.01
N GLU A 110 -15.01 5.11 4.06
CA GLU A 110 -16.45 5.18 4.32
C GLU A 110 -16.95 3.99 5.14
N VAL A 111 -16.44 2.78 4.89
CA VAL A 111 -16.75 1.61 5.71
C VAL A 111 -16.24 1.81 7.14
N CYS A 112 -15.01 2.29 7.32
CA CYS A 112 -14.48 2.61 8.65
C CYS A 112 -15.34 3.66 9.37
N ARG A 113 -15.71 4.74 8.67
CA ARG A 113 -16.60 5.79 9.22
C ARG A 113 -17.96 5.25 9.64
N ALA A 114 -18.54 4.39 8.81
CA ALA A 114 -19.85 3.77 9.12
C ALA A 114 -19.79 2.83 10.33
N ARG A 115 -18.67 2.14 10.55
CA ARG A 115 -18.47 1.26 11.75
C ARG A 115 -18.24 2.06 13.04
N GLY A 116 -17.72 3.28 12.95
CA GLY A 116 -17.59 4.22 14.08
C GLY A 116 -16.55 3.87 15.15
N HIS A 117 -15.66 2.87 14.90
CA HIS A 117 -14.70 2.38 15.90
C HIS A 117 -13.29 3.00 15.78
N ARG A 118 -13.07 3.91 14.84
CA ARG A 118 -11.83 4.67 14.64
C ARG A 118 -10.57 3.80 14.51
N PRO A 119 -10.49 2.90 13.53
CA PRO A 119 -9.31 2.05 13.35
C PRO A 119 -8.09 2.87 12.95
N ARG A 120 -6.87 2.37 13.23
CA ARG A 120 -5.66 2.91 12.63
C ARG A 120 -5.59 2.48 11.17
N VAL A 121 -5.44 3.45 10.25
CA VAL A 121 -5.29 3.21 8.82
C VAL A 121 -3.92 3.67 8.37
N VAL A 122 -3.06 2.74 7.98
CA VAL A 122 -1.75 3.01 7.38
C VAL A 122 -1.89 2.85 5.87
N PHE A 123 -1.81 3.96 5.15
CA PHE A 123 -1.94 4.01 3.70
C PHE A 123 -0.56 4.09 3.05
N THR A 124 -0.30 3.17 2.12
CA THR A 124 0.90 3.23 1.28
C THR A 124 0.66 4.15 0.09
N SER A 125 1.14 5.38 0.23
CA SER A 125 1.31 6.31 -0.86
C SER A 125 2.65 6.06 -1.58
N SER A 126 3.12 7.01 -2.35
CA SER A 126 4.30 6.87 -3.19
C SER A 126 5.02 8.20 -3.34
N VAL A 127 6.33 8.17 -3.55
CA VAL A 127 7.09 9.34 -4.01
C VAL A 127 6.61 9.86 -5.37
N ALA A 128 5.78 9.11 -6.11
CA ALA A 128 5.12 9.57 -7.34
C ALA A 128 4.13 10.75 -7.13
N VAL A 129 3.81 11.09 -5.87
CA VAL A 129 3.05 12.31 -5.55
C VAL A 129 3.87 13.58 -5.76
N TYR A 130 5.18 13.46 -5.84
CA TYR A 130 6.10 14.54 -6.16
C TYR A 130 6.45 14.53 -7.65
N GLY A 131 6.70 15.70 -8.24
CA GLY A 131 7.12 15.82 -9.64
C GLY A 131 7.29 17.26 -10.07
N GLY A 132 7.64 17.44 -11.35
CA GLY A 132 8.03 18.76 -11.89
C GLY A 132 9.37 19.22 -11.32
N THR A 133 9.52 20.53 -11.10
CA THR A 133 10.73 21.09 -10.47
C THR A 133 10.65 20.84 -8.96
N LEU A 134 11.57 20.05 -8.45
CA LEU A 134 11.68 19.73 -7.03
C LEU A 134 12.82 20.53 -6.37
N PRO A 135 12.72 20.85 -5.07
CA PRO A 135 13.85 21.35 -4.30
C PRO A 135 14.95 20.27 -4.18
N ASP A 136 16.18 20.69 -3.87
CA ASP A 136 17.31 19.76 -3.66
C ASP A 136 17.01 18.73 -2.56
N ILE A 137 16.25 19.13 -1.53
CA ILE A 137 15.80 18.27 -0.45
C ILE A 137 14.27 18.30 -0.41
N VAL A 138 13.66 17.15 -0.66
CA VAL A 138 12.21 16.94 -0.51
C VAL A 138 11.91 16.60 0.94
N GLN A 139 10.98 17.35 1.54
CA GLN A 139 10.52 17.18 2.91
C GLN A 139 9.05 16.73 2.94
N ASP A 140 8.53 16.39 4.11
CA ASP A 140 7.13 15.93 4.26
C ASP A 140 6.10 17.00 3.87
N ASP A 141 6.44 18.28 4.03
CA ASP A 141 5.60 19.43 3.68
C ASP A 141 5.86 19.97 2.26
N THR A 142 6.77 19.36 1.50
CA THR A 142 6.96 19.68 0.08
C THR A 142 5.65 19.50 -0.67
N ALA A 143 5.25 20.53 -1.45
CA ALA A 143 4.00 20.53 -2.19
C ALA A 143 3.90 19.33 -3.13
N LEU A 144 2.72 18.69 -3.13
CA LEU A 144 2.43 17.59 -4.04
C LEU A 144 2.22 18.15 -5.46
N ASN A 145 2.91 17.58 -6.42
CA ASN A 145 2.79 17.94 -7.84
C ASN A 145 2.94 16.69 -8.73
N PRO A 146 2.00 15.73 -8.64
CA PRO A 146 2.09 14.48 -9.38
C PRO A 146 2.08 14.71 -10.88
N GLN A 147 2.90 13.93 -11.61
CA GLN A 147 3.03 14.01 -13.07
C GLN A 147 2.48 12.75 -13.76
N SER A 148 1.70 11.94 -13.05
CA SER A 148 1.09 10.72 -13.57
C SER A 148 -0.28 10.48 -12.92
N SER A 149 -1.15 9.73 -13.60
CA SER A 149 -2.46 9.33 -13.08
C SER A 149 -2.32 8.60 -11.74
N TYR A 150 -1.37 7.68 -11.63
CA TYR A 150 -1.07 6.99 -10.38
C TYR A 150 -0.68 7.95 -9.24
N GLY A 151 0.21 8.90 -9.51
CA GLY A 151 0.62 9.89 -8.53
C GLY A 151 -0.54 10.77 -8.08
N ALA A 152 -1.40 11.22 -9.02
CA ALA A 152 -2.60 11.99 -8.73
C ALA A 152 -3.58 11.20 -7.85
N GLN A 153 -3.86 9.94 -8.19
CA GLN A 153 -4.72 9.04 -7.41
C GLN A 153 -4.21 8.86 -5.98
N LYS A 154 -2.89 8.65 -5.81
CA LYS A 154 -2.28 8.53 -4.48
C LYS A 154 -2.35 9.84 -3.69
N ALA A 155 -2.07 10.99 -4.31
CA ALA A 155 -2.16 12.31 -3.67
C ALA A 155 -3.59 12.63 -3.20
N ILE A 156 -4.61 12.34 -4.02
CA ILE A 156 -6.02 12.54 -3.62
C ILE A 156 -6.38 11.63 -2.44
N ALA A 157 -5.95 10.36 -2.47
CA ALA A 157 -6.20 9.42 -1.36
C ALA A 157 -5.50 9.84 -0.06
N GLU A 158 -4.29 10.43 -0.12
CA GLU A 158 -3.63 11.04 1.04
C GLU A 158 -4.49 12.15 1.66
N LEU A 159 -4.97 13.08 0.82
CA LEU A 159 -5.79 14.21 1.28
C LEU A 159 -7.10 13.72 1.91
N LEU A 160 -7.74 12.72 1.32
CA LEU A 160 -8.94 12.09 1.90
C LEU A 160 -8.62 11.48 3.26
N LEU A 161 -7.58 10.65 3.37
CA LEU A 161 -7.20 10.05 4.65
C LEU A 161 -6.90 11.10 5.72
N CYS A 162 -6.18 12.17 5.36
CA CYS A 162 -5.89 13.28 6.28
C CYS A 162 -7.17 13.96 6.78
N ASP A 163 -8.16 14.20 5.91
CA ASP A 163 -9.44 14.81 6.33
C ASP A 163 -10.25 13.85 7.21
N TYR A 164 -10.33 12.55 6.86
CA TYR A 164 -11.00 11.55 7.69
C TYR A 164 -10.35 11.41 9.07
N ALA A 165 -9.01 11.51 9.13
CA ALA A 165 -8.27 11.49 10.40
C ALA A 165 -8.52 12.77 11.22
N ARG A 166 -8.48 13.95 10.59
CA ARG A 166 -8.81 15.23 11.23
C ARG A 166 -10.23 15.24 11.80
N ARG A 167 -11.17 14.60 11.10
CA ARG A 167 -12.57 14.44 11.51
C ARG A 167 -12.75 13.37 12.62
N GLY A 168 -11.71 12.61 12.96
CA GLY A 168 -11.76 11.58 13.98
C GLY A 168 -12.44 10.27 13.55
N PHE A 169 -12.66 10.05 12.25
CA PHE A 169 -13.26 8.81 11.74
C PHE A 169 -12.28 7.65 11.72
N VAL A 170 -10.98 7.93 11.54
CA VAL A 170 -9.88 6.97 11.57
C VAL A 170 -8.67 7.59 12.28
N ASP A 171 -7.68 6.77 12.67
CA ASP A 171 -6.33 7.21 13.02
C ASP A 171 -5.41 7.00 11.80
N GLY A 172 -5.36 8.01 10.92
CA GLY A 172 -4.70 7.92 9.61
C GLY A 172 -3.18 8.13 9.67
N ARG A 173 -2.43 7.31 8.91
CA ARG A 173 -0.99 7.44 8.66
C ARG A 173 -0.71 7.26 7.18
N VAL A 174 0.07 8.15 6.60
CA VAL A 174 0.51 8.09 5.19
C VAL A 174 1.98 7.74 5.14
N LEU A 175 2.34 6.77 4.30
CA LEU A 175 3.72 6.41 4.00
C LEU A 175 3.99 6.61 2.50
N ARG A 176 4.76 7.62 2.12
CA ARG A 176 5.21 7.85 0.74
C ARG A 176 6.37 6.94 0.43
N LEU A 177 6.07 5.72 -0.01
CA LEU A 177 7.09 4.72 -0.27
C LEU A 177 7.95 5.11 -1.48
N PRO A 178 9.28 5.01 -1.35
CA PRO A 178 10.20 5.11 -2.48
C PRO A 178 10.14 3.84 -3.33
N THR A 179 11.01 3.75 -4.34
CA THR A 179 11.17 2.52 -5.11
C THR A 179 11.75 1.42 -4.23
N ILE A 180 10.95 0.38 -3.97
CA ILE A 180 11.41 -0.79 -3.23
C ILE A 180 12.24 -1.68 -4.16
N SER A 181 13.52 -1.88 -3.84
CA SER A 181 14.49 -2.64 -4.63
C SER A 181 15.40 -3.48 -3.72
N VAL A 182 15.69 -4.74 -4.03
CA VAL A 182 15.33 -5.49 -5.23
C VAL A 182 14.04 -6.28 -4.95
N ARG A 183 13.05 -6.19 -5.85
CA ARG A 183 11.84 -7.02 -5.79
C ARG A 183 12.16 -8.39 -6.39
N PRO A 184 11.81 -9.50 -5.72
CA PRO A 184 11.95 -10.84 -6.27
C PRO A 184 10.92 -11.10 -7.37
N GLY A 185 11.11 -12.17 -8.11
CA GLY A 185 10.21 -12.65 -9.16
C GLY A 185 10.33 -11.87 -10.46
N ARG A 186 9.31 -11.96 -11.32
CA ARG A 186 9.31 -11.35 -12.66
C ARG A 186 9.08 -9.84 -12.60
N PRO A 187 9.55 -9.06 -13.60
CA PRO A 187 9.22 -7.65 -13.75
C PRO A 187 7.70 -7.43 -13.75
N ASN A 188 7.26 -6.34 -13.16
CA ASN A 188 5.86 -5.92 -13.18
C ASN A 188 5.70 -4.60 -13.97
N ALA A 189 4.46 -4.15 -14.16
CA ALA A 189 4.13 -2.93 -14.90
C ALA A 189 4.40 -1.62 -14.12
N ALA A 190 5.15 -1.62 -13.02
CA ALA A 190 5.56 -0.38 -12.36
C ALA A 190 6.63 0.33 -13.21
N ALA A 191 6.50 1.64 -13.40
CA ALA A 191 7.49 2.45 -14.14
C ALA A 191 8.92 2.30 -13.56
N SER A 192 9.04 2.10 -12.25
CA SER A 192 10.31 1.89 -11.54
C SER A 192 10.78 0.42 -11.48
N SER A 193 10.11 -0.50 -12.18
CA SER A 193 10.45 -1.94 -12.17
C SER A 193 11.88 -2.22 -12.62
N PHE A 194 12.40 -1.40 -13.53
CA PHE A 194 13.78 -1.49 -14.02
C PHE A 194 14.83 -1.39 -12.90
N ALA A 195 14.56 -0.64 -11.83
CA ALA A 195 15.50 -0.48 -10.71
C ALA A 195 15.77 -1.80 -9.96
N SER A 196 14.85 -2.74 -10.01
CA SER A 196 15.09 -4.12 -9.57
C SER A 196 15.68 -4.97 -10.70
N GLY A 197 15.20 -4.74 -11.94
CA GLY A 197 15.60 -5.51 -13.13
C GLY A 197 17.10 -5.43 -13.41
N ILE A 198 17.69 -4.23 -13.41
CA ILE A 198 19.13 -4.02 -13.70
C ILE A 198 20.06 -4.69 -12.67
N ILE A 199 19.52 -5.20 -11.58
CA ILE A 199 20.27 -5.98 -10.58
C ILE A 199 19.91 -7.46 -10.66
N ARG A 200 18.59 -7.77 -10.63
CA ARG A 200 18.09 -9.14 -10.51
C ARG A 200 18.37 -9.98 -11.75
N GLU A 201 18.07 -9.46 -12.96
CA GLU A 201 18.20 -10.18 -14.20
C GLU A 201 19.67 -10.56 -14.48
N PRO A 202 20.66 -9.64 -14.41
CA PRO A 202 22.08 -10.00 -14.59
C PRO A 202 22.58 -11.03 -13.58
N LEU A 203 22.09 -10.99 -12.32
CA LEU A 203 22.44 -12.02 -11.31
C LEU A 203 21.87 -13.40 -11.66
N ASN A 204 20.84 -13.45 -12.50
CA ASN A 204 20.26 -14.70 -13.03
C ASN A 204 20.79 -15.06 -14.43
N GLY A 205 21.80 -14.32 -14.94
CA GLY A 205 22.34 -14.54 -16.28
C GLY A 205 21.47 -14.00 -17.43
N GLU A 206 20.51 -13.13 -17.12
CA GLU A 206 19.62 -12.53 -18.11
C GLU A 206 20.02 -11.08 -18.40
N GLU A 207 19.75 -10.62 -19.63
CA GLU A 207 19.94 -9.23 -20.02
C GLU A 207 18.84 -8.33 -19.41
N SER A 208 19.22 -7.13 -19.00
CA SER A 208 18.25 -6.14 -18.51
C SER A 208 18.51 -4.77 -19.12
N VAL A 209 17.43 -4.13 -19.59
CA VAL A 209 17.48 -2.78 -20.15
C VAL A 209 17.22 -1.74 -19.06
N CYS A 210 18.14 -0.76 -18.93
CA CYS A 210 17.93 0.43 -18.14
C CYS A 210 17.30 1.52 -19.03
N PRO A 211 16.02 1.87 -18.86
CA PRO A 211 15.31 2.79 -19.78
C PRO A 211 15.57 4.27 -19.47
N VAL A 212 16.49 4.56 -18.56
CA VAL A 212 16.81 5.92 -18.11
C VAL A 212 18.32 6.19 -18.17
N PRO A 213 18.75 7.45 -18.32
CA PRO A 213 20.17 7.82 -18.26
C PRO A 213 20.81 7.37 -16.94
N GLY A 214 22.09 6.99 -16.97
CA GLY A 214 22.85 6.57 -15.78
C GLY A 214 22.97 7.65 -14.70
N SER A 215 22.73 8.93 -15.04
CA SER A 215 22.68 10.05 -14.10
C SER A 215 21.35 10.21 -13.35
N THR A 216 20.34 9.39 -13.68
CA THR A 216 19.02 9.47 -13.06
C THR A 216 19.12 9.12 -11.58
N ARG A 217 18.63 10.00 -10.72
CA ARG A 217 18.56 9.79 -9.28
C ARG A 217 17.21 9.17 -8.89
N LEU A 218 17.25 8.22 -7.99
CA LEU A 218 16.06 7.53 -7.49
C LEU A 218 16.10 7.46 -5.97
N TRP A 219 14.93 7.60 -5.35
CA TRP A 219 14.75 7.19 -3.96
C TRP A 219 14.56 5.67 -3.90
N LEU A 220 15.43 5.01 -3.17
CA LEU A 220 15.43 3.55 -3.04
C LEU A 220 15.31 3.14 -1.56
N LEU A 221 14.61 2.05 -1.33
CA LEU A 221 14.53 1.39 -0.02
C LEU A 221 14.58 -0.12 -0.23
N SER A 222 15.29 -0.83 0.66
CA SER A 222 15.24 -2.31 0.70
C SER A 222 13.89 -2.79 1.23
N PRO A 223 13.43 -3.98 0.81
CA PRO A 223 12.20 -4.56 1.31
C PRO A 223 12.29 -5.02 2.76
#